data_183dc6a52e926471a62679ecfb2e7023
#
_entry.id   183dc6a52e926471a62679ecfb2e7023
#
_cell.length_a   1.000
_cell.length_b   1.000
_cell.length_c   1.000
_cell.angle_alpha   90.00
_cell.angle_beta   90.00
_cell.angle_gamma   90.00
#
_symmetry.space_group_name_H-M   'P 1'
#
loop_
_entity.id
_entity.type
_entity.pdbx_description
1 polymer ?
#
loop_
_entity_poly.entity_id
_entity_poly.type
_entity_poly.pdbx_seq_one_letter_code
_entity_poly.pdbx_strand_id
1 'polypeptide(L)'
;IRDRFIYPPMNAHIKLPKQLDGSKGFITVELAHSNPNATIFWHLDDTYQTQTQDFHKISLQPAPGKHSLTAVDGEGNTVSTTFFIE
;
A
#
# COMPACT_ATOMS: atom_id res chain seq x y z
N ILE A 1 12.16 -2.39 -16.09
CA ILE A 1 11.19 -2.79 -15.07
C ILE A 1 10.87 -1.60 -14.21
N ARG A 2 9.60 -1.34 -14.05
CA ARG A 2 9.15 -0.22 -13.25
C ARG A 2 8.05 -0.66 -12.33
N ASP A 3 8.30 -0.59 -11.02
CA ASP A 3 7.28 -0.75 -10.01
C ASP A 3 6.57 0.58 -9.86
N ARG A 4 5.25 0.52 -9.76
CA ARG A 4 4.45 1.73 -9.72
C ARG A 4 3.22 1.49 -8.86
N PHE A 5 2.94 2.40 -7.93
CA PHE A 5 1.69 2.34 -7.19
C PHE A 5 0.53 2.73 -8.09
N ILE A 6 -0.45 1.84 -8.15
CA ILE A 6 -1.72 2.15 -8.81
C ILE A 6 -2.58 2.95 -7.84
N TYR A 7 -2.55 2.58 -6.56
CA TYR A 7 -3.26 3.29 -5.50
C TYR A 7 -2.53 3.07 -4.16
N PRO A 8 -2.36 4.07 -3.32
CA PRO A 8 -2.82 5.46 -3.49
C PRO A 8 -1.84 6.27 -4.34
N PRO A 9 -2.32 7.31 -5.03
CA PRO A 9 -1.42 8.24 -5.69
C PRO A 9 -0.68 9.07 -4.66
N MET A 10 0.46 9.63 -5.08
CA MET A 10 1.30 10.44 -4.20
C MET A 10 0.51 11.60 -3.60
N ASN A 11 0.63 11.76 -2.29
CA ASN A 11 0.00 12.83 -1.51
C ASN A 11 -1.53 12.80 -1.50
N ALA A 12 -2.12 11.62 -1.75
CA ALA A 12 -3.57 11.49 -1.69
C ALA A 12 -4.09 11.76 -0.27
N HIS A 13 -5.25 12.40 -0.18
CA HIS A 13 -5.98 12.57 1.06
C HIS A 13 -7.16 11.60 1.03
N ILE A 14 -7.21 10.70 1.99
CA ILE A 14 -8.13 9.57 1.97
C ILE A 14 -8.95 9.57 3.24
N LYS A 15 -10.26 9.43 3.07
CA LYS A 15 -11.18 9.26 4.19
C LYS A 15 -11.60 7.79 4.23
N LEU A 16 -11.32 7.11 5.34
CA LEU A 16 -11.72 5.70 5.48
C LEU A 16 -13.23 5.64 5.72
N PRO A 17 -13.95 4.80 4.95
CA PRO A 17 -15.37 4.64 5.17
C PRO A 17 -15.60 3.92 6.50
N LYS A 18 -16.70 4.27 7.18
CA LYS A 18 -17.13 3.51 8.35
C LYS A 18 -17.96 2.32 7.91
N GLN A 19 -17.79 1.21 8.60
CA GLN A 19 -18.60 0.03 8.33
C GLN A 19 -19.94 0.13 9.05
N LEU A 20 -20.85 -0.77 8.72
CA LEU A 20 -22.21 -0.75 9.29
C LEU A 20 -22.21 -0.90 10.81
N ASP A 21 -21.22 -1.59 11.35
CA ASP A 21 -21.09 -1.80 12.80
C ASP A 21 -20.38 -0.62 13.51
N GLY A 22 -20.04 0.43 12.76
CA GLY A 22 -19.36 1.59 13.30
C GLY A 22 -17.85 1.49 13.33
N SER A 23 -17.27 0.36 12.97
CA SER A 23 -15.83 0.19 12.91
C SER A 23 -15.25 0.94 11.68
N LYS A 24 -13.95 1.20 11.72
CA LYS A 24 -13.25 1.82 10.58
C LYS A 24 -13.19 0.84 9.42
N GLY A 25 -13.33 1.40 8.21
CA GLY A 25 -13.05 0.65 7.00
C GLY A 25 -11.57 0.57 6.73
N PHE A 26 -11.21 0.01 5.56
CA PHE A 26 -9.82 -0.08 5.14
C PHE A 26 -9.65 0.49 3.74
N ILE A 27 -8.41 0.78 3.41
CA ILE A 27 -8.05 1.07 2.03
C ILE A 27 -7.42 -0.19 1.43
N THR A 28 -7.61 -0.37 0.13
CA THR A 28 -6.91 -1.41 -0.62
C THR A 28 -5.83 -0.71 -1.44
N VAL A 29 -4.58 -1.05 -1.16
CA VAL A 29 -3.45 -0.49 -1.89
C VAL A 29 -3.04 -1.47 -2.97
N GLU A 30 -2.55 -0.94 -4.09
CA GLU A 30 -2.25 -1.76 -5.25
C GLU A 30 -0.98 -1.28 -5.93
N LEU A 31 -0.16 -2.24 -6.35
CA LEU A 31 1.10 -2.00 -7.05
C LEU A 31 1.09 -2.70 -8.39
N ALA A 32 1.58 -2.01 -9.41
CA ALA A 32 1.87 -2.62 -10.71
C ALA A 32 3.33 -3.02 -10.75
N HIS A 33 3.61 -4.23 -11.21
CA HIS A 33 4.96 -4.73 -11.42
C HIS A 33 5.02 -5.43 -12.78
N SER A 34 6.12 -5.24 -13.50
CA SER A 34 6.26 -5.81 -14.83
C SER A 34 6.40 -7.33 -14.82
N ASN A 35 6.90 -7.90 -13.72
CA ASN A 35 6.99 -9.34 -13.54
C ASN A 35 5.88 -9.82 -12.62
N PRO A 36 4.84 -10.51 -13.12
CA PRO A 36 3.72 -10.91 -12.27
C PRO A 36 4.11 -11.93 -11.20
N ASN A 37 5.25 -12.62 -11.35
CA ASN A 37 5.69 -13.60 -10.37
C ASN A 37 6.61 -13.01 -9.30
N ALA A 38 6.88 -11.71 -9.35
CA ALA A 38 7.75 -11.08 -8.37
C ALA A 38 7.10 -11.11 -7.00
N THR A 39 7.92 -11.28 -5.96
CA THR A 39 7.48 -11.16 -4.58
C THR A 39 7.64 -9.72 -4.16
N ILE A 40 6.60 -9.14 -3.60
CA ILE A 40 6.60 -7.75 -3.12
C ILE A 40 6.49 -7.77 -1.60
N PHE A 41 7.43 -7.09 -0.94
CA PHE A 41 7.43 -6.89 0.50
C PHE A 41 6.89 -5.51 0.80
N TRP A 42 5.82 -5.45 1.61
CA TRP A 42 5.09 -4.22 1.88
C TRP A 42 5.44 -3.67 3.26
N HIS A 43 5.73 -2.37 3.30
CA HIS A 43 6.05 -1.67 4.55
C HIS A 43 5.18 -0.43 4.66
N LEU A 44 4.56 -0.26 5.82
CA LEU A 44 3.81 0.95 6.17
C LEU A 44 4.57 1.66 7.28
N ASP A 45 4.99 2.91 7.03
CA ASP A 45 5.76 3.71 7.98
C ASP A 45 6.99 2.95 8.48
N ASP A 46 7.71 2.31 7.54
CA ASP A 46 8.90 1.51 7.79
C ASP A 46 8.67 0.23 8.60
N THR A 47 7.42 -0.15 8.81
CA THR A 47 7.08 -1.39 9.50
C THR A 47 6.60 -2.42 8.47
N TYR A 48 7.23 -3.58 8.47
CA TYR A 48 6.85 -4.68 7.57
C TYR A 48 5.40 -5.10 7.84
N GLN A 49 4.62 -5.24 6.78
CA GLN A 49 3.22 -5.65 6.87
C GLN A 49 3.03 -7.09 6.39
N THR A 50 3.41 -7.34 5.16
CA THR A 50 3.18 -8.64 4.52
C THR A 50 3.96 -8.70 3.21
N GLN A 51 3.87 -9.84 2.55
CA GLN A 51 4.40 -10.02 1.20
C GLN A 51 3.30 -10.56 0.30
N THR A 52 3.38 -10.22 -0.97
CA THR A 52 2.44 -10.70 -1.97
C THR A 52 3.19 -11.27 -3.16
N GLN A 53 2.53 -12.21 -3.85
CA GLN A 53 2.99 -12.80 -5.09
C GLN A 53 1.77 -12.98 -5.97
N ASP A 54 1.90 -12.71 -7.25
CA ASP A 54 0.83 -12.75 -8.26
C ASP A 54 -0.13 -11.57 -8.17
N PHE A 55 -0.78 -11.35 -7.03
CA PHE A 55 -1.69 -10.22 -6.82
C PHE A 55 -1.06 -9.26 -5.84
N HIS A 56 -0.76 -8.05 -6.30
CA HIS A 56 -0.10 -7.05 -5.48
C HIS A 56 -1.11 -6.03 -4.98
N LYS A 57 -2.04 -6.53 -4.16
CA LYS A 57 -3.06 -5.75 -3.46
C LYS A 57 -3.09 -6.19 -2.01
N ILE A 58 -3.14 -5.22 -1.10
CA ILE A 58 -3.33 -5.52 0.32
C ILE A 58 -4.30 -4.50 0.91
N SER A 59 -4.96 -4.89 2.00
CA SER A 59 -5.87 -4.02 2.74
C SER A 59 -5.18 -3.51 3.99
N LEU A 60 -5.30 -2.22 4.26
CA LEU A 60 -4.68 -1.57 5.40
C LEU A 60 -5.72 -0.73 6.15
N GLN A 61 -5.54 -0.59 7.47
CA GLN A 61 -6.34 0.29 8.32
C GLN A 61 -5.41 1.29 9.03
N PRO A 62 -4.80 2.22 8.29
CA PRO A 62 -3.88 3.16 8.93
C PRO A 62 -4.63 4.15 9.81
N ALA A 63 -3.96 4.60 10.87
CA ALA A 63 -4.50 5.64 11.74
C ALA A 63 -4.56 6.98 11.01
N PRO A 64 -5.37 7.95 11.50
CA PRO A 64 -5.35 9.29 10.92
C PRO A 64 -3.96 9.89 10.93
N GLY A 65 -3.65 10.64 9.87
CA GLY A 65 -2.36 11.31 9.72
C GLY A 65 -1.64 10.92 8.46
N LYS A 66 -0.39 11.34 8.38
CA LYS A 66 0.47 11.09 7.21
C LYS A 66 1.11 9.71 7.32
N HIS A 67 1.14 8.99 6.21
CA HIS A 67 1.74 7.68 6.12
C HIS A 67 2.63 7.56 4.88
N SER A 68 3.62 6.68 4.99
CA SER A 68 4.48 6.30 3.88
C SER A 68 4.28 4.81 3.61
N LEU A 69 4.02 4.46 2.37
CA LEU A 69 3.87 3.07 1.94
C LEU A 69 5.03 2.75 1.01
N THR A 70 5.78 1.69 1.34
CA THR A 70 6.94 1.28 0.58
C THR A 70 6.80 -0.18 0.15
N ALA A 71 7.08 -0.43 -1.11
CA ALA A 71 7.11 -1.77 -1.67
C ALA A 71 8.51 -2.07 -2.17
N VAL A 72 9.02 -3.25 -1.80
CA VAL A 72 10.35 -3.72 -2.19
C VAL A 72 10.17 -5.04 -2.91
N ASP A 73 10.76 -5.19 -4.09
CA ASP A 73 10.74 -6.47 -4.78
C ASP A 73 11.96 -7.32 -4.41
N GLY A 74 11.97 -8.57 -4.87
CA GLY A 74 13.05 -9.50 -4.55
C GLY A 74 14.39 -9.15 -5.16
N GLU A 75 14.45 -8.18 -6.07
CA GLU A 75 15.67 -7.73 -6.71
C GLU A 75 16.22 -6.45 -6.07
N GLY A 76 15.57 -5.98 -5.00
CA GLY A 76 16.02 -4.78 -4.30
C GLY A 76 15.45 -3.48 -4.83
N ASN A 77 14.57 -3.53 -5.84
CA ASN A 77 13.90 -2.33 -6.32
C ASN A 77 12.89 -1.86 -5.29
N THR A 78 12.87 -0.56 -5.05
CA THR A 78 12.02 0.04 -4.02
C THR A 78 11.20 1.18 -4.62
N VAL A 79 9.92 1.22 -4.28
CA VAL A 79 9.04 2.31 -4.67
C VAL A 79 8.23 2.73 -3.46
N SER A 80 7.99 4.03 -3.32
CA SER A 80 7.26 4.58 -2.17
C SER A 80 6.21 5.57 -2.62
N THR A 81 5.15 5.67 -1.83
CA THR A 81 4.16 6.71 -1.97
C THR A 81 3.79 7.22 -0.59
N THR A 82 3.36 8.46 -0.50
CA THR A 82 2.86 9.04 0.74
C THR A 82 1.39 9.39 0.58
N PHE A 83 0.64 9.28 1.67
CA PHE A 83 -0.77 9.61 1.68
C PHE A 83 -1.19 10.06 3.07
N PHE A 84 -2.39 10.65 3.17
CA PHE A 84 -2.91 11.18 4.41
C PHE A 84 -4.28 10.55 4.68
N ILE A 85 -4.47 10.06 5.89
CA ILE A 85 -5.76 9.55 6.35
C ILE A 85 -6.44 10.66 7.16
N GLU A 86 -7.64 11.00 6.75
CA GLU A 86 -8.43 12.03 7.42
C GLU A 86 -9.21 11.49 8.61
#